data_c52858c4cad35d9ca77a883dbd3bdde5
#
_entry.id   c52858c4cad35d9ca77a883dbd3bdde5
#
_cell.length_a   1.000
_cell.length_b   1.000
_cell.length_c   1.000
_cell.angle_alpha   90.00
_cell.angle_beta   90.00
_cell.angle_gamma   90.00
#
_symmetry.space_group_name_H-M   'P 1'
#
loop_
_entity.id
_entity.type
_entity.pdbx_description
1 polymer ?
#
loop_
_entity_poly.entity_id
_entity_poly.type
_entity_poly.pdbx_seq_one_letter_code
_entity_poly.pdbx_strand_id
1 'polypeptide(L)'
;MSDPTAAASASGTLPIKVKNTGFLLDRLGEDCHPLQYLRELTTNAIEAVLRTPSRSGEIVWDVDWITYDLKGVHKLCITDNGDGMAGPQMVDYINQLSSSGSEQSMSGNYGIGAKIATATRNHAGVMYLSWREGQGALIHFWKDSVTGAYGLKQFKTPAGEYQHFMYVEDEVKPSMIVQHGTKVVLMGSSESQDTMQPPPEAAAPSRWISKYLNTRYFHFPAGVTVRAREGWQNPRTDKDRNLLRTITGQEKYLAEHSIYSGRTRLAGATAHWWILRDEPALGNNSGFVESSGHVAALYQDELYEIVSGRAGTARLQNFGVVFGYRQVVIYVEPDALVEKKLTTNTARTMLLINNESLPWAEWALEFRDNMPKEISALIAEKAAGASVADHSKSIRERLKQILELFKVTRYRPAPEGQLQIEGEGLSRGGQSKRQKLSEQTSVSTHSAADGASAGGVYAIFQKEGGKPGERVHPDLFPSVSWITTKDGTRSAGDMEDRAARFLIDQNRLLINADFRVFTDMVGKIIKDLGGNPALLEVVTDAVHGWFEQALVEAIIGIQALRNSKEWSVTSLENALSDEALTTVVMPRYHVHNSVRRELGSKLGKLGVSAGN
;
A
#
# COMPACT_ATOMS: atom_id res chain seq x y z
N MET A 1 -47.70 30.86 -4.30
CA MET A 1 -46.69 29.81 -4.65
C MET A 1 -46.31 30.05 -6.08
N SER A 2 -45.30 30.83 -6.33
CA SER A 2 -44.75 31.11 -7.66
C SER A 2 -43.72 30.04 -8.02
N ASP A 3 -43.97 29.40 -9.13
CA ASP A 3 -43.16 28.32 -9.71
C ASP A 3 -41.73 28.81 -10.02
N PRO A 4 -40.66 28.20 -9.47
CA PRO A 4 -39.28 28.63 -9.73
C PRO A 4 -38.77 28.27 -11.12
N THR A 5 -39.61 27.69 -11.99
CA THR A 5 -39.25 27.28 -13.36
C THR A 5 -39.25 28.41 -14.39
N ALA A 6 -39.67 29.64 -14.03
CA ALA A 6 -39.81 30.75 -14.99
C ALA A 6 -38.52 31.55 -15.27
N ALA A 7 -37.42 31.36 -14.51
CA ALA A 7 -36.21 32.17 -14.67
C ALA A 7 -35.11 31.52 -15.60
N ALA A 8 -35.34 30.33 -16.12
CA ALA A 8 -34.31 29.58 -16.86
C ALA A 8 -34.39 29.70 -18.40
N SER A 9 -35.26 30.54 -18.97
CA SER A 9 -35.49 30.57 -20.43
C SER A 9 -34.67 31.59 -21.22
N ALA A 10 -33.75 32.34 -20.58
CA ALA A 10 -32.99 33.38 -21.28
C ALA A 10 -31.72 32.90 -22.00
N SER A 11 -31.24 31.67 -21.72
CA SER A 11 -29.97 31.14 -22.31
C SER A 11 -30.16 30.11 -23.42
N GLY A 12 -31.37 29.69 -23.74
CA GLY A 12 -31.63 28.63 -24.74
C GLY A 12 -31.10 27.23 -24.32
N THR A 13 -30.64 27.08 -23.09
CA THR A 13 -30.07 25.82 -22.59
C THR A 13 -31.00 25.15 -21.59
N LEU A 14 -31.35 23.88 -21.81
CA LEU A 14 -32.07 23.07 -20.84
C LEU A 14 -31.08 22.43 -19.87
N PRO A 15 -31.07 22.77 -18.56
CA PRO A 15 -30.18 22.20 -17.59
C PRO A 15 -30.42 20.68 -17.40
N ILE A 16 -29.34 19.88 -17.32
CA ILE A 16 -29.42 18.45 -16.98
C ILE A 16 -29.82 18.31 -15.51
N LYS A 17 -30.88 17.56 -15.24
CA LYS A 17 -31.37 17.26 -13.89
C LYS A 17 -30.88 15.85 -13.45
N VAL A 18 -30.36 15.72 -12.24
CA VAL A 18 -30.05 14.42 -11.64
C VAL A 18 -31.35 13.79 -11.13
N LYS A 19 -31.79 12.72 -11.79
CA LYS A 19 -33.06 12.04 -11.44
C LYS A 19 -32.90 11.10 -10.24
N ASN A 20 -31.73 10.47 -10.08
CA ASN A 20 -31.43 9.53 -8.99
C ASN A 20 -30.12 9.93 -8.28
N THR A 21 -30.24 10.78 -7.26
CA THR A 21 -29.12 11.24 -6.45
C THR A 21 -28.53 10.11 -5.59
N GLY A 22 -29.34 9.13 -5.17
CA GLY A 22 -28.89 7.98 -4.39
C GLY A 22 -27.90 7.11 -5.18
N PHE A 23 -28.27 6.76 -6.41
CA PHE A 23 -27.37 5.99 -7.29
C PHE A 23 -26.06 6.76 -7.58
N LEU A 24 -26.15 8.06 -7.80
CA LEU A 24 -24.95 8.88 -8.06
C LEU A 24 -24.01 8.89 -6.84
N LEU A 25 -24.56 9.07 -5.62
CA LEU A 25 -23.77 9.06 -4.40
C LEU A 25 -23.14 7.70 -4.13
N ASP A 26 -23.88 6.61 -4.30
CA ASP A 26 -23.34 5.26 -4.16
C ASP A 26 -22.17 5.02 -5.12
N ARG A 27 -22.34 5.41 -6.38
CA ARG A 27 -21.28 5.25 -7.40
C ARG A 27 -20.02 6.05 -7.07
N LEU A 28 -20.18 7.31 -6.66
CA LEU A 28 -19.04 8.13 -6.22
C LEU A 28 -18.41 7.59 -4.94
N GLY A 29 -19.19 6.98 -4.06
CA GLY A 29 -18.72 6.35 -2.82
C GLY A 29 -17.90 5.08 -3.06
N GLU A 30 -18.19 4.33 -4.13
CA GLU A 30 -17.40 3.16 -4.54
C GLU A 30 -15.94 3.54 -4.89
N ASP A 31 -15.75 4.73 -5.46
CA ASP A 31 -14.42 5.24 -5.81
C ASP A 31 -13.65 5.82 -4.60
N CYS A 32 -14.31 6.00 -3.44
CA CYS A 32 -13.67 6.53 -2.24
C CYS A 32 -12.83 5.47 -1.52
N HIS A 33 -11.63 5.87 -1.07
CA HIS A 33 -10.84 5.01 -0.19
C HIS A 33 -11.63 4.66 1.10
N PRO A 34 -11.58 3.41 1.59
CA PRO A 34 -12.34 2.95 2.75
C PRO A 34 -12.21 3.82 4.00
N LEU A 35 -11.06 4.44 4.22
CA LEU A 35 -10.77 5.31 5.37
C LEU A 35 -10.87 6.81 5.06
N GLN A 36 -11.31 7.19 3.86
CA GLN A 36 -11.33 8.61 3.45
C GLN A 36 -12.18 9.48 4.38
N TYR A 37 -13.25 8.94 4.94
CA TYR A 37 -14.08 9.68 5.88
C TYR A 37 -13.34 10.20 7.12
N LEU A 38 -12.30 9.49 7.59
CA LEU A 38 -11.46 9.98 8.68
C LEU A 38 -10.77 11.29 8.28
N ARG A 39 -10.20 11.35 7.08
CA ARG A 39 -9.58 12.56 6.56
C ARG A 39 -10.59 13.69 6.40
N GLU A 40 -11.73 13.42 5.72
CA GLU A 40 -12.73 14.44 5.40
C GLU A 40 -13.32 15.06 6.66
N LEU A 41 -13.69 14.25 7.64
CA LEU A 41 -14.25 14.75 8.91
C LEU A 41 -13.19 15.45 9.77
N THR A 42 -11.93 14.95 9.78
CA THR A 42 -10.85 15.64 10.50
C THR A 42 -10.55 17.00 9.88
N THR A 43 -10.52 17.11 8.55
CA THR A 43 -10.28 18.39 7.87
C THR A 43 -11.42 19.39 8.16
N ASN A 44 -12.69 18.94 8.11
CA ASN A 44 -13.83 19.80 8.47
C ASN A 44 -13.73 20.29 9.91
N ALA A 45 -13.33 19.43 10.84
CA ALA A 45 -13.13 19.79 12.25
C ALA A 45 -11.96 20.79 12.42
N ILE A 46 -10.84 20.60 11.70
CA ILE A 46 -9.72 21.55 11.68
C ILE A 46 -10.19 22.91 11.17
N GLU A 47 -10.92 22.96 10.07
CA GLU A 47 -11.47 24.20 9.53
C GLU A 47 -12.41 24.89 10.52
N ALA A 48 -13.28 24.12 11.22
CA ALA A 48 -14.17 24.64 12.25
C ALA A 48 -13.40 25.28 13.42
N VAL A 49 -12.34 24.62 13.90
CA VAL A 49 -11.45 25.17 14.95
C VAL A 49 -10.73 26.41 14.46
N LEU A 50 -10.20 26.42 13.25
CA LEU A 50 -9.48 27.57 12.67
C LEU A 50 -10.39 28.79 12.39
N ARG A 51 -11.70 28.62 12.28
CA ARG A 51 -12.66 29.72 12.20
C ARG A 51 -12.98 30.37 13.54
N THR A 52 -12.62 29.70 14.66
CA THR A 52 -12.76 30.34 15.98
C THR A 52 -11.81 31.54 16.14
N PRO A 53 -12.14 32.54 16.97
CA PRO A 53 -11.25 33.67 17.19
C PRO A 53 -9.88 33.30 17.75
N SER A 54 -9.80 32.25 18.56
CA SER A 54 -8.53 31.74 19.14
C SER A 54 -7.71 30.96 18.11
N ARG A 55 -8.33 30.48 17.03
CA ARG A 55 -7.72 29.55 16.07
C ARG A 55 -7.05 28.33 16.74
N SER A 56 -7.55 27.96 17.93
CA SER A 56 -7.02 26.83 18.69
C SER A 56 -8.15 26.00 19.28
N GLY A 57 -7.95 24.69 19.34
CA GLY A 57 -8.95 23.77 19.83
C GLY A 57 -8.50 22.30 19.78
N GLU A 58 -9.43 21.46 20.16
CA GLU A 58 -9.23 20.02 20.25
C GLU A 58 -10.22 19.28 19.35
N ILE A 59 -9.73 18.22 18.72
CA ILE A 59 -10.49 17.31 17.88
C ILE A 59 -10.26 15.89 18.41
N VAL A 60 -11.34 15.16 18.70
CA VAL A 60 -11.25 13.85 19.34
C VAL A 60 -12.05 12.82 18.55
N TRP A 61 -11.36 11.80 18.07
CA TRP A 61 -11.95 10.56 17.58
C TRP A 61 -12.15 9.60 18.75
N ASP A 62 -13.40 9.26 19.06
CA ASP A 62 -13.74 8.45 20.22
C ASP A 62 -14.93 7.51 19.92
N VAL A 63 -15.25 6.69 20.90
CA VAL A 63 -16.53 5.96 20.95
C VAL A 63 -17.63 6.94 21.34
N ASP A 64 -18.77 6.86 20.69
CA ASP A 64 -19.99 7.47 21.21
C ASP A 64 -20.51 6.65 22.39
N TRP A 65 -20.04 6.98 23.58
CA TRP A 65 -20.35 6.26 24.79
C TRP A 65 -21.85 6.31 25.16
N ILE A 66 -22.56 7.34 24.71
CA ILE A 66 -24.02 7.44 24.91
C ILE A 66 -24.73 6.30 24.16
N THR A 67 -24.41 6.10 22.89
CA THR A 67 -24.97 4.97 22.14
C THR A 67 -24.55 3.62 22.73
N TYR A 68 -23.30 3.50 23.19
CA TYR A 68 -22.84 2.28 23.83
C TYR A 68 -23.62 1.97 25.11
N ASP A 69 -23.82 2.96 25.98
CA ASP A 69 -24.57 2.78 27.22
C ASP A 69 -26.05 2.45 26.98
N LEU A 70 -26.63 2.98 25.89
CA LEU A 70 -28.03 2.75 25.53
C LEU A 70 -28.26 1.44 24.76
N LYS A 71 -27.35 1.04 23.87
CA LYS A 71 -27.56 -0.04 22.89
C LYS A 71 -26.53 -1.18 22.97
N GLY A 72 -25.44 -1.00 23.73
CA GLY A 72 -24.34 -1.98 23.83
C GLY A 72 -23.49 -2.10 22.56
N VAL A 73 -23.57 -1.13 21.62
CA VAL A 73 -22.85 -1.13 20.35
C VAL A 73 -21.93 0.06 20.27
N HIS A 74 -20.64 -0.17 19.99
CA HIS A 74 -19.69 0.91 19.83
C HIS A 74 -19.94 1.65 18.49
N LYS A 75 -20.14 2.96 18.56
CA LYS A 75 -20.21 3.84 17.40
C LYS A 75 -19.03 4.80 17.41
N LEU A 76 -18.33 4.88 16.27
CA LEU A 76 -17.25 5.84 16.08
C LEU A 76 -17.85 7.25 15.97
N CYS A 77 -17.28 8.19 16.71
CA CYS A 77 -17.59 9.60 16.58
C CYS A 77 -16.34 10.46 16.51
N ILE A 78 -16.48 11.64 15.91
CA ILE A 78 -15.53 12.73 16.00
C ILE A 78 -16.19 13.90 16.69
N THR A 79 -15.46 14.56 17.59
CA THR A 79 -15.93 15.76 18.29
C THR A 79 -14.87 16.84 18.16
N ASP A 80 -15.29 18.07 17.85
CA ASP A 80 -14.46 19.27 17.87
C ASP A 80 -15.10 20.36 18.74
N ASN A 81 -14.29 21.28 19.23
CA ASN A 81 -14.71 22.49 19.88
C ASN A 81 -14.52 23.73 18.99
N GLY A 82 -14.82 23.56 17.69
CA GLY A 82 -14.80 24.63 16.70
C GLY A 82 -15.97 25.62 16.82
N ASP A 83 -16.29 26.31 15.72
CA ASP A 83 -17.30 27.39 15.71
C ASP A 83 -18.76 26.90 15.80
N GLY A 84 -19.00 25.58 15.59
CA GLY A 84 -20.32 24.98 15.65
C GLY A 84 -21.33 25.55 14.64
N MET A 85 -22.51 24.93 14.61
CA MET A 85 -23.61 25.33 13.68
C MET A 85 -24.95 25.32 14.41
N ALA A 86 -25.83 26.24 14.07
CA ALA A 86 -27.23 26.20 14.48
C ALA A 86 -28.03 25.18 13.65
N GLY A 87 -29.16 24.67 14.17
CA GLY A 87 -29.98 23.65 13.49
C GLY A 87 -30.35 23.98 12.04
N PRO A 88 -30.93 25.14 11.75
CA PRO A 88 -31.23 25.55 10.36
C PRO A 88 -29.98 25.60 9.47
N GLN A 89 -28.87 26.10 9.99
CA GLN A 89 -27.59 26.17 9.27
C GLN A 89 -27.06 24.79 8.91
N MET A 90 -27.18 23.81 9.82
CA MET A 90 -26.81 22.40 9.54
C MET A 90 -27.67 21.83 8.40
N VAL A 91 -28.99 22.11 8.41
CA VAL A 91 -29.89 21.63 7.35
C VAL A 91 -29.46 22.19 6.00
N ASP A 92 -29.21 23.49 5.92
CA ASP A 92 -28.78 24.15 4.68
C ASP A 92 -27.45 23.59 4.18
N TYR A 93 -26.49 23.43 5.09
CA TYR A 93 -25.16 22.93 4.74
C TYR A 93 -25.17 21.47 4.28
N ILE A 94 -25.86 20.58 4.96
CA ILE A 94 -25.88 19.16 4.65
C ILE A 94 -26.82 18.84 3.47
N ASN A 95 -27.91 19.54 3.30
CA ASN A 95 -28.88 19.26 2.23
C ASN A 95 -28.38 19.67 0.82
N GLN A 96 -27.26 20.37 0.71
CA GLN A 96 -26.71 20.81 -0.57
C GLN A 96 -25.49 19.95 -0.95
N LEU A 97 -25.50 19.36 -2.15
CA LEU A 97 -24.40 18.52 -2.63
C LEU A 97 -23.12 19.28 -2.98
N SER A 98 -23.06 20.56 -2.97
CA SER A 98 -21.86 21.35 -3.33
C SER A 98 -21.71 22.61 -2.49
N SER A 99 -22.31 22.64 -1.31
CA SER A 99 -22.16 23.77 -0.39
C SER A 99 -20.87 23.64 0.40
N SER A 100 -19.96 24.57 0.23
CA SER A 100 -18.87 24.85 1.17
C SER A 100 -19.15 26.16 1.86
N GLY A 101 -18.88 26.25 3.16
CA GLY A 101 -18.99 27.50 3.92
C GLY A 101 -17.94 28.56 3.54
N SER A 102 -17.06 28.26 2.61
CA SER A 102 -16.04 29.12 2.00
C SER A 102 -16.28 29.21 0.50
N GLU A 103 -15.84 30.30 -0.15
CA GLU A 103 -15.84 30.41 -1.60
C GLU A 103 -15.23 29.17 -2.25
N GLN A 104 -15.91 28.62 -3.27
CA GLN A 104 -15.45 27.45 -4.01
C GLN A 104 -14.11 27.75 -4.69
N SER A 105 -13.00 27.51 -3.98
CA SER A 105 -11.68 27.53 -4.60
C SER A 105 -11.38 26.14 -5.19
N MET A 106 -10.60 26.10 -6.26
CA MET A 106 -10.22 24.84 -6.90
C MET A 106 -9.35 23.94 -6.00
N SER A 107 -8.80 24.48 -4.93
CA SER A 107 -8.07 23.80 -3.85
C SER A 107 -8.91 23.51 -2.61
N GLY A 108 -10.12 24.12 -2.52
CA GLY A 108 -11.00 23.98 -1.36
C GLY A 108 -11.81 22.67 -1.36
N ASN A 109 -12.35 22.35 -0.21
CA ASN A 109 -13.29 21.23 -0.07
C ASN A 109 -14.57 21.54 -0.85
N TYR A 110 -14.88 20.68 -1.84
CA TYR A 110 -16.10 20.80 -2.64
C TYR A 110 -17.41 20.56 -1.83
N GLY A 111 -17.34 20.42 -0.49
CA GLY A 111 -18.50 20.12 0.38
C GLY A 111 -19.15 18.74 0.12
N ILE A 112 -18.67 18.02 -0.89
CA ILE A 112 -19.18 16.71 -1.31
C ILE A 112 -18.42 15.57 -0.65
N GLY A 113 -17.10 15.71 -0.46
CA GLY A 113 -16.22 14.64 -0.04
C GLY A 113 -16.62 13.99 1.29
N ALA A 114 -16.90 14.80 2.30
CA ALA A 114 -17.37 14.29 3.59
C ALA A 114 -18.70 13.53 3.45
N LYS A 115 -19.66 14.05 2.67
CA LYS A 115 -20.98 13.44 2.48
C LYS A 115 -20.88 12.10 1.75
N ILE A 116 -20.11 12.04 0.65
CA ILE A 116 -19.91 10.81 -0.11
C ILE A 116 -19.12 9.79 0.73
N ALA A 117 -17.99 10.17 1.29
CA ALA A 117 -17.12 9.26 2.03
C ALA A 117 -17.78 8.70 3.31
N THR A 118 -18.68 9.46 3.95
CA THR A 118 -19.36 9.02 5.18
C THR A 118 -20.68 8.32 4.90
N ALA A 119 -21.59 8.92 4.12
CA ALA A 119 -22.96 8.43 3.98
C ALA A 119 -23.05 7.08 3.27
N THR A 120 -22.23 6.86 2.25
CA THR A 120 -22.24 5.60 1.49
C THR A 120 -21.76 4.37 2.28
N ARG A 121 -21.12 4.61 3.42
CA ARG A 121 -20.70 3.58 4.37
C ARG A 121 -21.56 3.51 5.63
N ASN A 122 -22.41 4.52 5.83
CA ASN A 122 -23.25 4.66 7.00
C ASN A 122 -24.72 4.82 6.58
N HIS A 123 -25.29 3.80 5.97
CA HIS A 123 -26.67 3.83 5.48
C HIS A 123 -27.69 4.02 6.62
N ALA A 124 -27.39 3.46 7.83
CA ALA A 124 -28.20 3.70 9.02
C ALA A 124 -28.15 5.15 9.51
N GLY A 125 -27.16 5.90 9.04
CA GLY A 125 -27.07 7.35 9.16
C GLY A 125 -25.74 7.88 9.67
N VAL A 126 -25.58 9.18 9.48
CA VAL A 126 -24.56 10.02 10.08
C VAL A 126 -25.29 11.08 10.89
N MET A 127 -25.08 11.07 12.21
CA MET A 127 -25.73 12.03 13.11
C MET A 127 -24.77 13.18 13.37
N TYR A 128 -25.21 14.41 13.06
CA TYR A 128 -24.49 15.63 13.40
C TYR A 128 -25.19 16.30 14.58
N LEU A 129 -24.48 16.43 15.69
CA LEU A 129 -24.90 17.21 16.85
C LEU A 129 -23.98 18.43 16.91
N SER A 130 -24.54 19.63 16.88
CA SER A 130 -23.73 20.84 16.90
C SER A 130 -24.30 21.87 17.86
N TRP A 131 -23.41 22.55 18.56
CA TRP A 131 -23.73 23.58 19.55
C TRP A 131 -23.22 24.92 19.04
N ARG A 132 -24.07 25.93 19.11
CA ARG A 132 -23.71 27.29 18.84
C ARG A 132 -24.36 28.20 19.88
N GLU A 133 -23.56 29.05 20.52
CA GLU A 133 -24.00 29.90 21.61
C GLU A 133 -24.70 29.13 22.75
N GLY A 134 -24.19 27.94 23.03
CA GLY A 134 -24.72 27.02 24.05
C GLY A 134 -25.92 26.19 23.61
N GLN A 135 -26.62 26.55 22.54
CA GLN A 135 -27.78 25.82 22.06
C GLN A 135 -27.37 24.65 21.15
N GLY A 136 -27.76 23.44 21.51
CA GLY A 136 -27.51 22.21 20.76
C GLY A 136 -28.63 21.87 19.78
N ALA A 137 -28.25 21.40 18.59
CA ALA A 137 -29.17 20.83 17.61
C ALA A 137 -28.62 19.56 16.98
N LEU A 138 -29.49 18.68 16.52
CA LEU A 138 -29.19 17.40 15.88
C LEU A 138 -29.86 17.31 14.53
N ILE A 139 -29.13 16.82 13.52
CA ILE A 139 -29.67 16.33 12.26
C ILE A 139 -29.23 14.88 12.05
N HIS A 140 -30.00 14.12 11.28
CA HIS A 140 -29.68 12.73 10.94
C HIS A 140 -29.72 12.56 9.42
N PHE A 141 -28.55 12.46 8.81
CA PHE A 141 -28.37 12.22 7.39
C PHE A 141 -28.27 10.72 7.15
N TRP A 142 -29.19 10.14 6.39
CA TRP A 142 -29.33 8.69 6.24
C TRP A 142 -29.73 8.29 4.82
N LYS A 143 -29.70 6.99 4.54
CA LYS A 143 -30.23 6.40 3.31
C LYS A 143 -31.59 5.78 3.61
N ASP A 144 -32.63 6.28 2.97
CA ASP A 144 -33.96 5.69 3.08
C ASP A 144 -33.95 4.30 2.41
N SER A 145 -34.25 3.27 3.18
CA SER A 145 -34.26 1.87 2.71
C SER A 145 -35.36 1.57 1.69
N VAL A 146 -36.42 2.38 1.64
CA VAL A 146 -37.54 2.17 0.73
C VAL A 146 -37.27 2.82 -0.62
N THR A 147 -36.84 4.07 -0.61
CA THR A 147 -36.59 4.85 -1.85
C THR A 147 -35.16 4.75 -2.36
N GLY A 148 -34.21 4.34 -1.52
CA GLY A 148 -32.79 4.36 -1.81
C GLY A 148 -32.18 5.77 -1.87
N ALA A 149 -32.95 6.80 -1.53
CA ALA A 149 -32.49 8.18 -1.54
C ALA A 149 -31.73 8.53 -0.26
N TYR A 150 -30.69 9.35 -0.40
CA TYR A 150 -30.05 9.98 0.75
C TYR A 150 -30.75 11.29 1.08
N GLY A 151 -30.96 11.55 2.38
CA GLY A 151 -31.62 12.75 2.83
C GLY A 151 -31.57 12.94 4.34
N LEU A 152 -32.15 14.04 4.81
CA LEU A 152 -32.26 14.32 6.23
C LEU A 152 -33.57 13.71 6.79
N LYS A 153 -33.46 13.02 7.90
CA LYS A 153 -34.62 12.47 8.61
C LYS A 153 -35.51 13.60 9.13
N GLN A 154 -36.81 13.38 9.04
CA GLN A 154 -37.81 14.29 9.61
C GLN A 154 -38.07 13.96 11.08
N PHE A 155 -38.19 14.98 11.88
CA PHE A 155 -38.55 14.91 13.28
C PHE A 155 -39.89 15.63 13.49
N LYS A 156 -40.77 15.06 14.30
CA LYS A 156 -42.04 15.67 14.66
C LYS A 156 -41.81 16.53 15.91
N THR A 157 -42.13 17.80 15.83
CA THR A 157 -42.08 18.73 16.97
C THR A 157 -43.20 18.47 17.96
N PRO A 158 -43.10 18.95 19.21
CA PRO A 158 -44.20 18.88 20.17
C PRO A 158 -45.49 19.58 19.67
N ALA A 159 -45.35 20.59 18.79
CA ALA A 159 -46.48 21.27 18.15
C ALA A 159 -47.11 20.45 17.00
N GLY A 160 -46.55 19.28 16.65
CA GLY A 160 -47.05 18.42 15.58
C GLY A 160 -46.51 18.74 14.19
N GLU A 161 -45.66 19.75 14.04
CA GLU A 161 -44.99 20.12 12.79
C GLU A 161 -43.79 19.20 12.50
N TYR A 162 -43.41 19.11 11.22
CA TYR A 162 -42.24 18.34 10.81
C TYR A 162 -41.09 19.28 10.45
N GLN A 163 -39.91 18.96 11.02
CA GLN A 163 -38.67 19.66 10.70
C GLN A 163 -37.51 18.65 10.52
N HIS A 164 -36.39 19.11 9.93
CA HIS A 164 -35.24 18.24 9.62
C HIS A 164 -34.12 18.34 10.65
N PHE A 165 -34.32 19.05 11.74
CA PHE A 165 -33.44 19.08 12.90
C PHE A 165 -34.26 19.01 14.18
N MET A 166 -33.61 18.69 15.29
CA MET A 166 -34.21 18.78 16.62
C MET A 166 -33.22 19.44 17.58
N TYR A 167 -33.71 20.18 18.56
CA TYR A 167 -32.87 20.65 19.66
C TYR A 167 -32.55 19.49 20.58
N VAL A 168 -31.34 19.53 21.17
CA VAL A 168 -30.86 18.52 22.09
C VAL A 168 -30.54 19.11 23.45
N GLU A 169 -30.78 18.32 24.48
CA GLU A 169 -30.52 18.69 25.87
C GLU A 169 -29.02 18.65 26.18
N ASP A 170 -28.62 19.35 27.26
CA ASP A 170 -27.21 19.47 27.64
C ASP A 170 -26.59 18.15 28.12
N GLU A 171 -27.40 17.17 28.52
CA GLU A 171 -26.95 15.83 28.95
C GLU A 171 -26.21 15.08 27.84
N VAL A 172 -26.48 15.36 26.57
CA VAL A 172 -25.80 14.73 25.44
C VAL A 172 -24.58 15.52 24.95
N LYS A 173 -24.34 16.71 25.56
CA LYS A 173 -23.24 17.58 25.17
C LYS A 173 -21.90 17.03 25.67
N PRO A 174 -20.92 16.79 24.77
CA PRO A 174 -19.58 16.41 25.20
C PRO A 174 -18.95 17.45 26.12
N SER A 175 -18.24 17.01 27.16
CA SER A 175 -17.61 17.90 28.17
C SER A 175 -16.59 18.89 27.57
N MET A 176 -15.99 18.55 26.42
CA MET A 176 -15.07 19.44 25.72
C MET A 176 -15.74 20.59 24.98
N ILE A 177 -17.05 20.51 24.76
CA ILE A 177 -17.85 21.57 24.11
C ILE A 177 -18.44 22.46 25.21
N VAL A 178 -18.02 23.72 25.28
CA VAL A 178 -18.55 24.69 26.24
C VAL A 178 -19.72 25.47 25.62
N GLN A 179 -19.44 26.26 24.60
CA GLN A 179 -20.44 27.12 23.90
C GLN A 179 -20.62 26.69 22.44
N HIS A 180 -19.52 26.27 21.80
CA HIS A 180 -19.46 25.96 20.38
C HIS A 180 -18.74 24.65 20.16
N GLY A 181 -19.15 23.90 19.14
CA GLY A 181 -18.51 22.68 18.71
C GLY A 181 -19.45 21.73 17.99
N THR A 182 -18.88 20.68 17.42
CA THR A 182 -19.66 19.69 16.67
C THR A 182 -19.23 18.27 17.04
N LYS A 183 -20.21 17.38 17.13
CA LYS A 183 -20.00 15.92 17.26
C LYS A 183 -20.68 15.22 16.09
N VAL A 184 -19.94 14.38 15.37
CA VAL A 184 -20.46 13.56 14.27
C VAL A 184 -20.36 12.10 14.65
N VAL A 185 -21.49 11.38 14.65
CA VAL A 185 -21.58 9.96 15.01
C VAL A 185 -21.88 9.13 13.77
N LEU A 186 -21.06 8.09 13.53
CA LEU A 186 -21.19 7.18 12.39
C LEU A 186 -22.00 5.93 12.80
N MET A 187 -23.22 5.81 12.28
CA MET A 187 -24.15 4.75 12.68
C MET A 187 -23.90 3.40 11.98
N GLY A 188 -23.10 3.41 10.89
CA GLY A 188 -22.79 2.21 10.11
C GLY A 188 -23.82 1.88 9.03
N SER A 189 -23.67 0.74 8.38
CA SER A 189 -24.63 0.23 7.38
C SER A 189 -25.92 -0.25 8.03
N SER A 190 -25.88 -0.61 9.32
CA SER A 190 -27.02 -0.98 10.16
C SER A 190 -26.83 -0.46 11.58
N GLU A 191 -27.92 -0.33 12.33
CA GLU A 191 -27.85 0.10 13.74
C GLU A 191 -27.03 -0.83 14.63
N SER A 192 -26.94 -2.11 14.29
CA SER A 192 -26.17 -3.13 15.04
C SER A 192 -24.69 -3.18 14.67
N GLN A 193 -24.25 -2.48 13.61
CA GLN A 193 -22.84 -2.48 13.22
C GLN A 193 -21.98 -1.73 14.23
N ASP A 194 -20.92 -2.38 14.73
CA ASP A 194 -19.85 -1.73 15.50
C ASP A 194 -18.93 -0.98 14.52
N THR A 195 -19.01 0.36 14.50
CA THR A 195 -18.21 1.22 13.61
C THR A 195 -16.84 1.58 14.16
N MET A 196 -16.52 1.17 15.40
CA MET A 196 -15.16 1.21 15.93
C MET A 196 -14.28 0.08 15.41
N GLN A 197 -14.87 -0.99 14.87
CA GLN A 197 -14.09 -2.06 14.27
C GLN A 197 -13.37 -1.56 13.01
N PRO A 198 -12.06 -1.89 12.86
CA PRO A 198 -11.31 -1.48 11.70
C PRO A 198 -11.86 -2.15 10.43
N PRO A 199 -11.99 -1.41 9.32
CA PRO A 199 -12.29 -2.03 8.04
C PRO A 199 -11.13 -2.94 7.58
N PRO A 200 -11.38 -3.92 6.68
CA PRO A 200 -10.36 -4.89 6.25
C PRO A 200 -9.07 -4.27 5.70
N GLU A 201 -9.16 -3.09 5.14
CA GLU A 201 -8.04 -2.35 4.54
C GLU A 201 -7.22 -1.56 5.56
N ALA A 202 -7.66 -1.53 6.83
CA ALA A 202 -6.98 -0.77 7.86
C ALA A 202 -5.64 -1.39 8.25
N ALA A 203 -4.56 -0.61 8.14
CA ALA A 203 -3.29 -0.97 8.73
C ALA A 203 -3.36 -0.83 10.26
N ALA A 204 -2.64 -1.71 10.99
CA ALA A 204 -2.57 -1.71 12.46
C ALA A 204 -3.97 -1.71 13.13
N PRO A 205 -4.73 -2.83 13.09
CA PRO A 205 -6.16 -2.86 13.50
C PRO A 205 -6.47 -2.27 14.88
N SER A 206 -5.61 -2.44 15.87
CA SER A 206 -5.81 -1.88 17.23
C SER A 206 -5.60 -0.36 17.31
N ARG A 207 -5.00 0.26 16.29
CA ARG A 207 -4.60 1.68 16.23
C ARG A 207 -4.90 2.31 14.87
N TRP A 208 -5.85 1.76 14.16
CA TRP A 208 -6.09 2.08 12.76
C TRP A 208 -6.39 3.55 12.50
N ILE A 209 -7.10 4.23 13.41
CA ILE A 209 -7.38 5.68 13.31
C ILE A 209 -6.08 6.47 13.46
N SER A 210 -5.31 6.18 14.53
CA SER A 210 -4.02 6.84 14.79
C SER A 210 -3.04 6.63 13.64
N LYS A 211 -2.93 5.39 13.15
CA LYS A 211 -2.05 5.06 12.01
C LYS A 211 -2.45 5.82 10.76
N TYR A 212 -3.75 5.78 10.40
CA TYR A 212 -4.23 6.45 9.21
C TYR A 212 -3.98 7.97 9.25
N LEU A 213 -4.36 8.63 10.34
CA LEU A 213 -4.21 10.08 10.46
C LEU A 213 -2.74 10.52 10.53
N ASN A 214 -1.89 9.81 11.27
CA ASN A 214 -0.46 10.11 11.30
C ASN A 214 0.24 9.89 9.96
N THR A 215 -0.25 8.97 9.12
CA THR A 215 0.32 8.75 7.79
C THR A 215 -0.31 9.63 6.72
N ARG A 216 -1.50 10.16 6.98
CA ARG A 216 -2.21 11.07 6.06
C ARG A 216 -1.75 12.51 6.21
N TYR A 217 -1.54 12.98 7.45
CA TYR A 217 -1.10 14.35 7.72
C TYR A 217 0.40 14.39 7.97
N PHE A 218 1.08 15.35 7.33
CA PHE A 218 2.47 15.64 7.62
C PHE A 218 2.57 16.34 8.97
N HIS A 219 1.80 17.42 9.17
CA HIS A 219 1.58 18.04 10.48
C HIS A 219 0.17 18.62 10.57
N PHE A 220 -0.22 19.03 11.77
CA PHE A 220 -1.48 19.73 12.02
C PHE A 220 -1.23 21.23 12.25
N PRO A 221 -2.19 22.12 11.92
CA PRO A 221 -2.04 23.55 12.15
C PRO A 221 -1.72 23.87 13.61
N ALA A 222 -0.90 24.88 13.83
CA ALA A 222 -0.57 25.35 15.17
C ALA A 222 -1.85 25.68 15.97
N GLY A 223 -1.91 25.24 17.22
CA GLY A 223 -3.07 25.41 18.09
C GLY A 223 -4.15 24.33 17.97
N VAL A 224 -4.09 23.45 16.96
CA VAL A 224 -5.03 22.34 16.79
C VAL A 224 -4.44 21.05 17.38
N THR A 225 -5.14 20.46 18.34
CA THR A 225 -4.77 19.15 18.92
C THR A 225 -5.74 18.08 18.42
N VAL A 226 -5.22 17.03 17.83
CA VAL A 226 -6.01 15.87 17.38
C VAL A 226 -5.70 14.66 18.24
N ARG A 227 -6.74 13.97 18.72
CA ARG A 227 -6.59 12.72 19.50
C ARG A 227 -7.47 11.63 18.94
N ALA A 228 -7.08 10.37 19.19
CA ALA A 228 -7.89 9.20 18.83
C ALA A 228 -7.90 8.17 19.95
N ARG A 229 -9.05 7.50 20.13
CA ARG A 229 -9.25 6.44 21.10
C ARG A 229 -8.52 5.17 20.67
N GLU A 230 -7.78 4.60 21.61
CA GLU A 230 -7.17 3.28 21.49
C GLU A 230 -7.65 2.39 22.65
N GLY A 231 -7.73 1.08 22.39
CA GLY A 231 -8.08 0.09 23.41
C GLY A 231 -9.52 0.19 23.90
N TRP A 232 -10.45 0.66 23.08
CA TRP A 232 -11.88 0.81 23.42
C TRP A 232 -12.58 -0.51 23.81
N GLN A 233 -11.98 -1.66 23.46
CA GLN A 233 -12.46 -2.98 23.86
C GLN A 233 -12.20 -3.30 25.33
N ASN A 234 -11.29 -2.57 25.97
CA ASN A 234 -10.99 -2.70 27.38
C ASN A 234 -12.00 -1.88 28.23
N PRO A 235 -12.21 -2.22 29.51
CA PRO A 235 -13.04 -1.42 30.40
C PRO A 235 -12.56 0.05 30.45
N ARG A 236 -13.50 1.01 30.51
CA ARG A 236 -13.18 2.46 30.59
C ARG A 236 -12.30 2.83 31.79
N THR A 237 -12.29 2.01 32.82
CA THR A 237 -11.44 2.18 34.02
C THR A 237 -9.99 1.79 33.80
N ASP A 238 -9.69 1.04 32.73
CA ASP A 238 -8.32 0.65 32.36
C ASP A 238 -7.62 1.83 31.63
N LYS A 239 -7.04 2.73 32.41
CA LYS A 239 -6.40 3.97 31.89
C LYS A 239 -5.15 3.70 31.05
N ASP A 240 -4.50 2.54 31.24
CA ASP A 240 -3.27 2.20 30.51
C ASP A 240 -3.56 1.66 29.10
N ARG A 241 -4.74 1.08 28.89
CA ARG A 241 -5.15 0.45 27.65
C ARG A 241 -6.25 1.21 26.91
N ASN A 242 -7.28 1.69 27.65
CA ASN A 242 -8.33 2.54 27.10
C ASN A 242 -7.92 4.00 27.23
N LEU A 243 -7.20 4.54 26.24
CA LEU A 243 -6.63 5.88 26.28
C LEU A 243 -6.90 6.70 25.02
N LEU A 244 -6.83 8.02 25.15
CA LEU A 244 -6.82 8.96 24.03
C LEU A 244 -5.37 9.28 23.65
N ARG A 245 -4.97 8.89 22.46
CA ARG A 245 -3.63 9.16 21.93
C ARG A 245 -3.62 10.43 21.10
N THR A 246 -2.64 11.27 21.33
CA THR A 246 -2.40 12.46 20.49
C THR A 246 -1.84 12.03 19.13
N ILE A 247 -2.43 12.57 18.08
CA ILE A 247 -2.01 12.41 16.68
C ILE A 247 -1.11 13.59 16.34
N THR A 248 0.10 13.32 15.88
CA THR A 248 1.12 14.38 15.67
C THR A 248 1.45 14.63 14.21
N GLY A 249 0.96 13.76 13.33
CA GLY A 249 1.43 13.71 11.95
C GLY A 249 2.81 13.05 11.82
N GLN A 250 3.28 12.95 10.59
CA GLN A 250 4.54 12.27 10.28
C GLN A 250 5.77 13.13 10.59
N GLU A 251 5.66 14.46 10.53
CA GLU A 251 6.76 15.41 10.72
C GLU A 251 7.46 15.21 12.07
N LYS A 252 6.68 15.12 13.15
CA LYS A 252 7.24 14.96 14.49
C LYS A 252 8.09 13.70 14.61
N TYR A 253 7.59 12.58 14.07
CA TYR A 253 8.34 11.33 14.05
C TYR A 253 9.66 11.46 13.29
N LEU A 254 9.64 12.09 12.11
CA LEU A 254 10.83 12.30 11.30
C LEU A 254 11.84 13.22 12.01
N ALA A 255 11.36 14.30 12.64
CA ALA A 255 12.23 15.23 13.38
C ALA A 255 12.91 14.56 14.58
N GLU A 256 12.20 13.69 15.32
CA GLU A 256 12.73 13.02 16.51
C GLU A 256 13.70 11.87 16.18
N HIS A 257 13.52 11.20 15.03
CA HIS A 257 14.22 9.95 14.72
C HIS A 257 15.18 10.04 13.51
N SER A 258 15.33 11.17 12.87
CA SER A 258 16.33 11.37 11.81
C SER A 258 17.69 11.77 12.40
N ILE A 259 18.76 11.35 11.71
CA ILE A 259 20.12 11.81 11.96
C ILE A 259 20.51 12.96 11.02
N TYR A 260 19.95 12.95 9.81
CA TYR A 260 20.13 13.99 8.81
C TYR A 260 18.79 14.29 8.13
N SER A 261 18.62 15.53 7.73
CA SER A 261 17.49 15.98 6.92
C SER A 261 17.90 17.14 6.05
N GLY A 262 17.22 17.33 4.94
CA GLY A 262 17.50 18.43 4.04
C GLY A 262 16.46 18.57 2.94
N ARG A 263 16.77 19.45 1.99
CA ARG A 263 15.93 19.74 0.84
C ARG A 263 16.77 19.72 -0.42
N THR A 264 16.24 19.15 -1.49
CA THR A 264 16.83 19.15 -2.84
C THR A 264 15.85 19.79 -3.79
N ARG A 265 16.29 20.80 -4.54
CA ARG A 265 15.45 21.47 -5.54
C ARG A 265 15.33 20.58 -6.78
N LEU A 266 14.11 20.42 -7.28
CA LEU A 266 13.76 19.70 -8.51
C LEU A 266 13.02 20.66 -9.46
N ALA A 267 12.86 20.29 -10.73
CA ALA A 267 12.09 21.07 -11.68
C ALA A 267 10.60 21.12 -11.27
N GLY A 268 10.17 22.26 -10.79
CA GLY A 268 8.80 22.51 -10.35
C GLY A 268 8.39 21.80 -9.07
N ALA A 269 9.34 21.38 -8.23
CA ALA A 269 9.08 20.76 -6.94
C ALA A 269 10.28 20.89 -5.99
N THR A 270 10.07 20.58 -4.72
CA THR A 270 11.13 20.44 -3.71
C THR A 270 11.05 19.05 -3.09
N ALA A 271 12.14 18.31 -3.11
CA ALA A 271 12.24 17.05 -2.38
C ALA A 271 12.77 17.32 -0.97
N HIS A 272 11.95 17.07 0.03
CA HIS A 272 12.35 17.02 1.44
C HIS A 272 12.81 15.60 1.73
N TRP A 273 13.95 15.44 2.40
CA TRP A 273 14.48 14.13 2.70
C TRP A 273 14.99 14.00 4.13
N TRP A 274 14.91 12.79 4.67
CA TRP A 274 15.38 12.42 6.01
C TRP A 274 16.13 11.10 5.93
N ILE A 275 17.15 10.98 6.77
CA ILE A 275 17.83 9.71 7.06
C ILE A 275 17.52 9.34 8.50
N LEU A 276 16.76 8.27 8.68
CA LEU A 276 16.38 7.74 9.99
C LEU A 276 17.57 7.05 10.66
N ARG A 277 17.58 7.02 11.98
CA ARG A 277 18.53 6.23 12.77
C ARG A 277 18.38 4.74 12.43
N ASP A 278 19.49 4.01 12.50
CA ASP A 278 19.49 2.55 12.32
C ASP A 278 19.25 1.85 13.67
N GLU A 279 18.04 1.98 14.18
CA GLU A 279 17.65 1.42 15.47
C GLU A 279 16.49 0.44 15.27
N PRO A 280 16.63 -0.86 15.66
CA PRO A 280 15.54 -1.83 15.57
C PRO A 280 14.26 -1.40 16.29
N ALA A 281 14.41 -0.62 17.38
CA ALA A 281 13.30 -0.07 18.16
C ALA A 281 12.38 0.86 17.35
N LEU A 282 12.86 1.48 16.27
CA LEU A 282 12.02 2.32 15.39
C LEU A 282 10.88 1.52 14.76
N GLY A 283 11.09 0.23 14.49
CA GLY A 283 10.05 -0.67 13.99
C GLY A 283 8.83 -0.77 14.91
N ASN A 284 8.98 -0.54 16.20
CA ASN A 284 7.88 -0.55 17.17
C ASN A 284 6.87 0.59 16.93
N ASN A 285 7.26 1.63 16.20
CA ASN A 285 6.39 2.76 15.84
C ASN A 285 5.52 2.48 14.62
N SER A 286 5.72 1.37 13.91
CA SER A 286 4.99 1.01 12.69
C SER A 286 3.45 0.97 12.85
N GLY A 287 2.96 0.74 14.06
CA GLY A 287 1.54 0.80 14.39
C GLY A 287 0.96 2.22 14.48
N PHE A 288 1.78 3.27 14.47
CA PHE A 288 1.34 4.67 14.61
C PHE A 288 1.67 5.51 13.38
N VAL A 289 2.88 5.35 12.84
CA VAL A 289 3.45 6.16 11.76
C VAL A 289 4.08 5.26 10.72
N GLU A 290 4.43 5.81 9.55
CA GLU A 290 5.32 5.09 8.65
C GLU A 290 6.75 5.21 9.17
N SER A 291 7.25 4.13 9.80
CA SER A 291 8.50 4.13 10.57
C SER A 291 9.73 3.69 9.78
N SER A 292 9.56 3.29 8.54
CA SER A 292 10.66 2.86 7.64
C SER A 292 10.75 3.77 6.43
N GLY A 293 11.79 3.59 5.62
CA GLY A 293 11.96 4.37 4.40
C GLY A 293 10.79 4.23 3.43
N HIS A 294 10.34 5.37 2.90
CA HIS A 294 9.22 5.49 1.97
C HIS A 294 9.27 6.80 1.18
N VAL A 295 8.42 6.91 0.18
CA VAL A 295 8.27 8.11 -0.65
C VAL A 295 6.81 8.53 -0.67
N ALA A 296 6.54 9.83 -0.61
CA ALA A 296 5.21 10.41 -0.75
C ALA A 296 5.24 11.76 -1.48
N ALA A 297 4.10 12.24 -1.95
CA ALA A 297 3.91 13.64 -2.31
C ALA A 297 3.39 14.40 -1.09
N LEU A 298 3.93 15.59 -0.86
CA LEU A 298 3.50 16.51 0.18
C LEU A 298 2.74 17.68 -0.45
N TYR A 299 1.53 17.96 0.03
CA TYR A 299 0.76 19.12 -0.41
C TYR A 299 -0.21 19.59 0.67
N GLN A 300 -0.14 20.87 1.04
CA GLN A 300 -1.01 21.47 2.07
C GLN A 300 -1.04 20.64 3.37
N ASP A 301 0.13 20.30 3.89
CA ASP A 301 0.32 19.53 5.12
C ASP A 301 -0.24 18.10 5.11
N GLU A 302 -0.69 17.63 3.94
CA GLU A 302 -1.16 16.26 3.73
C GLU A 302 -0.19 15.46 2.83
N LEU A 303 -0.11 14.16 3.10
CA LEU A 303 0.68 13.21 2.33
C LEU A 303 -0.19 12.42 1.37
N TYR A 304 0.22 12.40 0.11
CA TYR A 304 -0.43 11.69 -0.98
C TYR A 304 0.48 10.62 -1.55
N GLU A 305 -0.07 9.59 -2.15
CA GLU A 305 0.67 8.52 -2.81
C GLU A 305 1.79 7.94 -1.94
N ILE A 306 1.54 7.78 -0.63
CA ILE A 306 2.53 7.13 0.25
C ILE A 306 2.78 5.72 -0.25
N VAL A 307 4.02 5.44 -0.60
CA VAL A 307 4.44 4.14 -1.09
C VAL A 307 5.50 3.59 -0.14
N SER A 308 5.12 2.58 0.63
CA SER A 308 5.97 1.90 1.60
C SER A 308 6.14 0.41 1.27
N GLY A 309 6.90 -0.32 2.08
CA GLY A 309 7.17 -1.73 1.86
C GLY A 309 7.89 -2.00 0.53
N ARG A 310 7.52 -3.06 -0.18
CA ARG A 310 8.17 -3.45 -1.45
C ARG A 310 8.05 -2.38 -2.54
N ALA A 311 6.87 -1.79 -2.68
CA ALA A 311 6.66 -0.73 -3.66
C ALA A 311 7.44 0.53 -3.29
N GLY A 312 7.53 0.88 -2.01
CA GLY A 312 8.34 1.98 -1.50
C GLY A 312 9.82 1.79 -1.77
N THR A 313 10.33 0.57 -1.57
CA THR A 313 11.71 0.22 -1.93
C THR A 313 11.97 0.46 -3.42
N ALA A 314 11.07 0.00 -4.30
CA ALA A 314 11.22 0.21 -5.74
C ALA A 314 11.21 1.71 -6.10
N ARG A 315 10.35 2.51 -5.46
CA ARG A 315 10.30 3.97 -5.68
C ARG A 315 11.57 4.66 -5.17
N LEU A 316 12.07 4.30 -4.00
CA LEU A 316 13.35 4.80 -3.48
C LEU A 316 14.53 4.44 -4.39
N GLN A 317 14.54 3.23 -4.96
CA GLN A 317 15.55 2.83 -5.94
C GLN A 317 15.50 3.68 -7.20
N ASN A 318 14.30 4.09 -7.66
CA ASN A 318 14.17 5.04 -8.76
C ASN A 318 14.79 6.40 -8.42
N PHE A 319 14.71 6.83 -7.16
CA PHE A 319 15.41 8.01 -6.63
C PHE A 319 16.92 7.79 -6.40
N GLY A 320 17.46 6.61 -6.74
CA GLY A 320 18.87 6.27 -6.58
C GLY A 320 19.23 5.72 -5.20
N VAL A 321 18.29 5.61 -4.28
CA VAL A 321 18.52 5.04 -2.94
C VAL A 321 18.44 3.52 -3.03
N VAL A 322 19.51 2.91 -3.51
CA VAL A 322 19.60 1.46 -3.72
C VAL A 322 19.95 0.72 -2.45
N PHE A 323 20.64 1.40 -1.52
CA PHE A 323 21.09 0.86 -0.24
C PHE A 323 20.65 1.77 0.90
N GLY A 324 20.42 1.21 2.08
CA GLY A 324 19.91 1.99 3.21
C GLY A 324 18.48 2.49 3.03
N TYR A 325 17.73 1.98 2.04
CA TYR A 325 16.39 2.43 1.71
C TYR A 325 15.39 2.36 2.89
N ARG A 326 15.65 1.52 3.91
CA ARG A 326 14.81 1.50 5.12
C ARG A 326 14.95 2.74 5.98
N GLN A 327 16.04 3.49 5.82
CA GLN A 327 16.36 4.68 6.59
C GLN A 327 16.02 5.98 5.85
N VAL A 328 15.79 5.93 4.52
CA VAL A 328 15.59 7.14 3.72
C VAL A 328 14.11 7.40 3.48
N VAL A 329 13.66 8.59 3.86
CA VAL A 329 12.30 9.10 3.58
C VAL A 329 12.44 10.28 2.64
N ILE A 330 11.60 10.32 1.58
CA ILE A 330 11.59 11.42 0.61
C ILE A 330 10.14 11.87 0.39
N TYR A 331 9.86 13.15 0.66
CA TYR A 331 8.59 13.80 0.32
C TYR A 331 8.82 14.84 -0.76
N VAL A 332 8.11 14.72 -1.86
CA VAL A 332 8.18 15.68 -2.95
C VAL A 332 6.99 16.62 -2.86
N GLU A 333 7.28 17.90 -2.67
CA GLU A 333 6.31 18.99 -2.61
C GLU A 333 6.34 19.74 -3.94
N PRO A 334 5.27 19.64 -4.77
CA PRO A 334 5.16 20.41 -6.01
C PRO A 334 5.02 21.90 -5.71
N ASP A 335 5.65 22.73 -6.54
CA ASP A 335 5.51 24.18 -6.43
C ASP A 335 4.08 24.63 -6.73
N ALA A 336 3.56 25.51 -5.90
CA ALA A 336 2.31 26.21 -6.15
C ALA A 336 2.51 27.30 -7.21
N LEU A 337 2.66 26.90 -8.47
CA LEU A 337 2.76 27.83 -9.59
C LEU A 337 1.35 28.22 -10.07
N VAL A 338 1.11 29.51 -10.29
CA VAL A 338 -0.17 30.05 -10.79
C VAL A 338 -0.62 29.39 -12.11
N GLU A 339 0.34 28.93 -12.92
CA GLU A 339 0.12 28.28 -14.21
C GLU A 339 -0.17 26.77 -14.10
N LYS A 340 0.17 26.14 -12.97
CA LYS A 340 -0.03 24.70 -12.75
C LYS A 340 -1.16 24.47 -11.74
N LYS A 341 -2.27 23.94 -12.24
CA LYS A 341 -3.42 23.61 -11.42
C LYS A 341 -3.16 22.28 -10.66
N LEU A 342 -2.88 22.41 -9.37
CA LEU A 342 -2.81 21.24 -8.47
C LEU A 342 -4.22 20.86 -8.03
N THR A 343 -4.57 19.60 -8.26
CA THR A 343 -5.87 19.01 -7.88
C THR A 343 -5.64 17.62 -7.29
N THR A 344 -6.67 17.02 -6.75
CA THR A 344 -6.64 15.63 -6.28
C THR A 344 -7.68 14.80 -7.03
N ASN A 345 -7.45 13.49 -7.13
CA ASN A 345 -8.51 12.58 -7.60
C ASN A 345 -9.69 12.56 -6.62
N THR A 346 -10.83 11.98 -7.02
CA THR A 346 -12.06 11.89 -6.19
C THR A 346 -11.81 11.14 -4.88
N ALA A 347 -10.99 10.10 -4.91
CA ALA A 347 -10.57 9.32 -3.74
C ALA A 347 -9.56 10.05 -2.83
N ARG A 348 -9.08 11.22 -3.23
CA ARG A 348 -8.06 12.03 -2.52
C ARG A 348 -6.81 11.23 -2.10
N THR A 349 -6.46 10.24 -2.89
CA THR A 349 -5.26 9.41 -2.70
C THR A 349 -4.10 9.85 -3.56
N MET A 350 -4.40 10.50 -4.68
CA MET A 350 -3.42 10.96 -5.67
C MET A 350 -3.49 12.47 -5.84
N LEU A 351 -2.32 13.08 -5.97
CA LEU A 351 -2.17 14.48 -6.37
C LEU A 351 -1.97 14.54 -7.89
N LEU A 352 -2.60 15.51 -8.52
CA LEU A 352 -2.56 15.69 -9.98
C LEU A 352 -2.07 17.11 -10.32
N ILE A 353 -1.25 17.23 -11.35
CA ILE A 353 -0.85 18.50 -11.97
C ILE A 353 -1.56 18.61 -13.32
N ASN A 354 -2.42 19.60 -13.50
CA ASN A 354 -3.22 19.78 -14.72
C ASN A 354 -4.06 18.53 -15.10
N ASN A 355 -4.60 17.81 -14.11
CA ASN A 355 -5.29 16.52 -14.22
C ASN A 355 -4.43 15.34 -14.69
N GLU A 356 -3.11 15.48 -14.74
CA GLU A 356 -2.16 14.40 -15.05
C GLU A 356 -1.46 13.93 -13.77
N SER A 357 -0.97 12.70 -13.77
CA SER A 357 -0.21 12.13 -12.67
C SER A 357 1.08 12.91 -12.44
N LEU A 358 1.57 12.91 -11.18
CA LEU A 358 2.83 13.54 -10.84
C LEU A 358 4.01 12.97 -11.66
N PRO A 359 4.98 13.81 -12.10
CA PRO A 359 6.11 13.40 -12.92
C PRO A 359 7.20 12.72 -12.07
N TRP A 360 6.86 11.61 -11.44
CA TRP A 360 7.75 10.88 -10.53
C TRP A 360 9.07 10.43 -11.17
N ALA A 361 9.03 10.08 -12.46
CA ALA A 361 10.22 9.60 -13.17
C ALA A 361 11.24 10.73 -13.38
N GLU A 362 10.77 11.90 -13.78
CA GLU A 362 11.58 13.10 -13.99
C GLU A 362 12.18 13.57 -12.65
N TRP A 363 11.37 13.68 -11.61
CA TRP A 363 11.83 14.05 -10.27
C TRP A 363 12.85 13.08 -9.71
N ALA A 364 12.65 11.78 -9.94
CA ALA A 364 13.59 10.77 -9.51
C ALA A 364 14.92 10.86 -10.24
N LEU A 365 14.91 11.19 -11.54
CA LEU A 365 16.13 11.40 -12.32
C LEU A 365 16.91 12.61 -11.79
N GLU A 366 16.24 13.76 -11.65
CA GLU A 366 16.86 14.98 -11.14
C GLU A 366 17.40 14.85 -9.72
N PHE A 367 16.67 14.13 -8.85
CA PHE A 367 17.14 13.85 -7.50
C PHE A 367 18.42 13.02 -7.50
N ARG A 368 18.54 12.03 -8.41
CA ARG A 368 19.77 11.23 -8.57
C ARG A 368 20.93 12.07 -9.01
N ASP A 369 20.71 12.98 -9.96
CA ASP A 369 21.75 13.87 -10.47
C ASP A 369 22.22 14.87 -9.41
N ASN A 370 21.34 15.24 -8.48
CA ASN A 370 21.60 16.17 -7.38
C ASN A 370 21.54 15.49 -5.99
N MET A 371 21.93 14.21 -5.91
CA MET A 371 21.79 13.42 -4.69
C MET A 371 22.56 14.06 -3.52
N PRO A 372 21.93 14.22 -2.35
CA PRO A 372 22.58 14.71 -1.13
C PRO A 372 23.78 13.86 -0.74
N LYS A 373 24.85 14.50 -0.26
CA LYS A 373 26.08 13.82 0.14
C LYS A 373 25.86 12.83 1.27
N GLU A 374 24.95 13.14 2.18
CA GLU A 374 24.59 12.30 3.33
C GLU A 374 23.92 11.00 2.87
N ILE A 375 23.04 11.08 1.87
CA ILE A 375 22.40 9.88 1.27
C ILE A 375 23.43 9.07 0.50
N SER A 376 24.32 9.73 -0.26
CA SER A 376 25.41 9.06 -0.98
C SER A 376 26.37 8.36 -0.02
N ALA A 377 26.69 8.98 1.12
CA ALA A 377 27.53 8.39 2.16
C ALA A 377 26.86 7.16 2.80
N LEU A 378 25.57 7.24 3.12
CA LEU A 378 24.79 6.11 3.64
C LEU A 378 24.80 4.94 2.64
N ILE A 379 24.59 5.21 1.36
CA ILE A 379 24.62 4.20 0.29
C ILE A 379 26.00 3.51 0.26
N ALA A 380 27.10 4.27 0.31
CA ALA A 380 28.44 3.73 0.30
C ALA A 380 28.76 2.90 1.56
N GLU A 381 28.35 3.37 2.75
CA GLU A 381 28.50 2.66 4.01
C GLU A 381 27.79 1.29 3.99
N LYS A 382 26.51 1.29 3.57
CA LYS A 382 25.73 0.05 3.52
C LYS A 382 26.19 -0.91 2.40
N ALA A 383 26.76 -0.37 1.33
CA ALA A 383 27.38 -1.17 0.27
C ALA A 383 28.66 -1.89 0.73
N ALA A 384 29.50 -1.23 1.51
CA ALA A 384 30.77 -1.80 1.99
C ALA A 384 30.58 -2.97 2.99
N GLY A 385 29.43 -3.08 3.64
CA GLY A 385 29.09 -4.17 4.57
C GLY A 385 28.58 -5.46 3.92
N ALA A 386 28.44 -5.50 2.59
CA ALA A 386 27.89 -6.65 1.88
C ALA A 386 28.95 -7.67 1.52
N SER A 387 29.20 -8.67 2.36
CA SER A 387 30.14 -9.76 2.06
C SER A 387 29.48 -10.87 1.22
N VAL A 388 30.34 -11.58 0.46
CA VAL A 388 29.99 -12.66 -0.48
C VAL A 388 29.12 -13.74 0.19
N ALA A 389 27.90 -13.91 -0.29
CA ALA A 389 26.97 -14.92 0.20
C ALA A 389 27.02 -16.19 -0.66
N ASP A 390 26.90 -17.35 -0.03
CA ASP A 390 26.73 -18.65 -0.70
C ASP A 390 25.42 -18.63 -1.53
N HIS A 391 25.57 -18.47 -2.85
CA HIS A 391 24.46 -18.36 -3.79
C HIS A 391 23.59 -19.61 -3.85
N SER A 392 24.19 -20.81 -3.75
CA SER A 392 23.47 -22.06 -3.96
C SER A 392 22.37 -22.29 -2.92
N LYS A 393 22.62 -21.91 -1.65
CA LYS A 393 21.63 -21.98 -0.57
C LYS A 393 20.49 -20.98 -0.77
N SER A 394 20.82 -19.75 -1.17
CA SER A 394 19.85 -18.69 -1.46
C SER A 394 19.01 -19.02 -2.70
N ILE A 395 19.60 -19.58 -3.75
CA ILE A 395 18.90 -20.02 -4.96
C ILE A 395 17.94 -21.16 -4.64
N ARG A 396 18.36 -22.14 -3.86
CA ARG A 396 17.54 -23.27 -3.41
C ARG A 396 16.28 -22.78 -2.65
N GLU A 397 16.44 -21.78 -1.79
CA GLU A 397 15.35 -21.21 -1.01
C GLU A 397 14.38 -20.38 -1.88
N ARG A 398 14.91 -19.61 -2.83
CA ARG A 398 14.09 -18.86 -3.82
C ARG A 398 13.31 -19.78 -4.73
N LEU A 399 13.93 -20.83 -5.25
CA LEU A 399 13.26 -21.83 -6.08
C LEU A 399 12.12 -22.54 -5.34
N LYS A 400 12.31 -22.85 -4.06
CA LYS A 400 11.27 -23.43 -3.22
C LYS A 400 10.04 -22.52 -3.13
N GLN A 401 10.24 -21.21 -2.95
CA GLN A 401 9.15 -20.22 -2.91
C GLN A 401 8.45 -20.08 -4.25
N ILE A 402 9.18 -20.05 -5.36
CA ILE A 402 8.62 -19.94 -6.71
C ILE A 402 7.81 -21.19 -7.05
N LEU A 403 8.31 -22.38 -6.72
CA LEU A 403 7.60 -23.63 -6.94
C LEU A 403 6.32 -23.75 -6.10
N GLU A 404 6.29 -23.16 -4.90
CA GLU A 404 5.07 -23.06 -4.10
C GLU A 404 4.01 -22.13 -4.72
N LEU A 405 4.43 -21.04 -5.36
CA LEU A 405 3.54 -20.14 -6.12
C LEU A 405 2.92 -20.84 -7.35
N PHE A 406 3.67 -21.68 -8.04
CA PHE A 406 3.16 -22.45 -9.17
C PHE A 406 2.22 -23.62 -8.79
N LYS A 407 2.14 -24.00 -7.50
CA LYS A 407 1.13 -24.97 -7.03
C LYS A 407 -0.31 -24.44 -7.18
N VAL A 408 -0.52 -23.13 -7.26
CA VAL A 408 -1.84 -22.49 -7.33
C VAL A 408 -2.40 -22.46 -8.76
N THR A 409 -1.55 -22.54 -9.78
CA THR A 409 -1.94 -22.50 -11.20
C THR A 409 -1.60 -23.80 -11.91
N ARG A 410 -2.33 -24.87 -11.60
CA ARG A 410 -2.23 -26.10 -12.41
C ARG A 410 -3.17 -26.00 -13.62
N TYR A 411 -2.58 -25.99 -14.80
CA TYR A 411 -3.27 -26.35 -16.02
C TYR A 411 -3.82 -27.78 -15.88
N ARG A 412 -5.14 -27.93 -15.86
CA ARG A 412 -5.79 -29.22 -16.04
C ARG A 412 -6.22 -29.29 -17.50
N PRO A 413 -5.71 -30.24 -18.30
CA PRO A 413 -6.24 -30.44 -19.63
C PRO A 413 -7.73 -30.76 -19.50
N ALA A 414 -8.56 -30.00 -20.19
CA ALA A 414 -9.99 -30.31 -20.31
C ALA A 414 -10.17 -31.64 -21.04
N PRO A 415 -11.17 -32.45 -20.69
CA PRO A 415 -11.53 -33.60 -21.50
C PRO A 415 -11.85 -33.14 -22.92
N GLU A 416 -11.43 -33.95 -23.88
CA GLU A 416 -11.47 -33.72 -25.35
C GLU A 416 -12.39 -32.57 -25.82
N GLY A 417 -11.77 -31.49 -26.33
CA GLY A 417 -12.45 -30.49 -27.17
C GLY A 417 -12.73 -29.12 -26.53
N GLN A 418 -12.38 -28.86 -25.25
CA GLN A 418 -12.55 -27.53 -24.64
C GLN A 418 -11.30 -27.06 -23.93
N LEU A 419 -10.66 -26.02 -24.47
CA LEU A 419 -9.66 -25.21 -23.79
C LEU A 419 -10.36 -24.23 -22.83
N GLN A 420 -10.33 -24.48 -21.54
CA GLN A 420 -10.68 -23.47 -20.56
C GLN A 420 -9.39 -22.77 -20.11
N ILE A 421 -9.25 -21.52 -20.51
CA ILE A 421 -8.25 -20.60 -19.95
C ILE A 421 -8.86 -20.02 -18.67
N GLU A 422 -8.45 -20.54 -17.50
CA GLU A 422 -8.75 -19.89 -16.23
C GLU A 422 -7.75 -18.75 -16.01
N GLY A 423 -8.10 -17.61 -16.50
CA GLY A 423 -7.45 -16.34 -16.28
C GLY A 423 -8.28 -15.25 -16.92
N GLU A 424 -8.94 -14.46 -16.09
CA GLU A 424 -9.91 -13.41 -16.43
C GLU A 424 -11.37 -13.85 -16.41
N GLY A 425 -11.93 -13.75 -15.24
CA GLY A 425 -13.35 -13.82 -15.01
C GLY A 425 -13.69 -13.30 -13.63
N LEU A 426 -13.77 -11.99 -13.51
CA LEU A 426 -14.59 -11.36 -12.49
C LEU A 426 -16.01 -11.94 -12.60
N SER A 427 -16.34 -12.93 -11.79
CA SER A 427 -17.72 -13.28 -11.55
C SER A 427 -18.01 -13.23 -10.05
N ARG A 428 -18.80 -12.25 -9.72
CA ARG A 428 -19.56 -12.15 -8.48
C ARG A 428 -20.37 -13.43 -8.27
N GLY A 429 -20.25 -14.01 -7.09
CA GLY A 429 -21.25 -14.93 -6.57
C GLY A 429 -20.73 -16.35 -6.33
N GLY A 430 -20.63 -16.77 -5.07
CA GLY A 430 -20.61 -18.16 -4.71
C GLY A 430 -19.57 -18.60 -3.71
N GLN A 431 -19.69 -18.17 -2.46
CA GLN A 431 -18.93 -18.74 -1.32
C GLN A 431 -19.22 -20.24 -1.02
N SER A 432 -20.07 -20.90 -1.81
CA SER A 432 -20.53 -22.27 -1.50
C SER A 432 -19.74 -23.38 -2.19
N LYS A 433 -18.80 -23.09 -3.08
CA LYS A 433 -18.01 -24.12 -3.79
C LYS A 433 -16.60 -24.39 -3.24
N ARG A 434 -16.13 -23.59 -2.28
CA ARG A 434 -14.78 -23.77 -1.69
C ARG A 434 -14.71 -24.88 -0.63
N GLN A 435 -15.81 -25.20 0.04
CA GLN A 435 -15.82 -26.24 1.07
C GLN A 435 -15.85 -27.68 0.54
N LYS A 436 -16.34 -27.91 -0.69
CA LYS A 436 -16.39 -29.27 -1.27
C LYS A 436 -15.09 -29.71 -1.95
N LEU A 437 -14.14 -28.80 -2.19
CA LEU A 437 -12.85 -29.15 -2.83
C LEU A 437 -11.76 -29.55 -1.84
N SER A 438 -11.92 -29.24 -0.55
CA SER A 438 -10.94 -29.60 0.51
C SER A 438 -11.14 -31.03 1.05
N GLU A 439 -12.32 -31.61 0.90
CA GLU A 439 -12.60 -32.97 1.37
C GLU A 439 -12.27 -34.08 0.38
N GLN A 440 -12.05 -33.75 -0.92
CA GLN A 440 -11.69 -34.76 -1.92
C GLN A 440 -10.20 -34.93 -2.17
N THR A 441 -9.33 -34.18 -1.45
CA THR A 441 -7.88 -34.29 -1.60
C THR A 441 -7.20 -35.15 -0.53
N SER A 442 -7.96 -35.78 0.37
CA SER A 442 -7.40 -36.61 1.44
C SER A 442 -7.52 -38.13 1.23
N VAL A 443 -7.98 -38.59 0.08
CA VAL A 443 -8.04 -40.04 -0.21
C VAL A 443 -7.50 -40.31 -1.61
N SER A 444 -6.20 -40.57 -1.70
CA SER A 444 -5.58 -41.55 -2.60
C SER A 444 -4.07 -41.57 -2.42
N THR A 445 -3.63 -42.11 -1.32
CA THR A 445 -2.37 -42.80 -1.21
C THR A 445 -2.67 -44.28 -1.51
N HIS A 446 -2.62 -44.69 -2.75
CA HIS A 446 -2.26 -46.04 -3.21
C HIS A 446 -2.51 -46.13 -4.73
N SER A 447 -1.44 -46.00 -5.48
CA SER A 447 -1.03 -46.95 -6.51
C SER A 447 0.25 -46.44 -7.14
N ALA A 448 1.29 -47.18 -6.87
CA ALA A 448 2.54 -47.08 -7.59
C ALA A 448 2.30 -47.63 -9.01
N ALA A 449 3.05 -47.04 -9.90
CA ALA A 449 3.32 -47.38 -11.29
C ALA A 449 2.60 -46.48 -12.32
N ASP A 450 3.51 -45.89 -13.12
CA ASP A 450 3.30 -45.23 -14.38
C ASP A 450 2.78 -43.79 -14.35
N GLY A 451 3.71 -42.89 -14.57
CA GLY A 451 3.50 -41.51 -14.93
C GLY A 451 4.24 -40.54 -14.04
N ALA A 452 5.42 -40.12 -14.48
CA ALA A 452 6.09 -38.97 -13.87
C ALA A 452 5.23 -37.73 -14.02
N SER A 453 4.36 -37.49 -13.04
CA SER A 453 3.61 -36.26 -12.95
C SER A 453 4.51 -35.14 -12.38
N ALA A 454 4.21 -33.88 -12.70
CA ALA A 454 4.88 -32.68 -12.19
C ALA A 454 5.03 -32.63 -10.65
N GLY A 455 4.49 -33.60 -9.90
CA GLY A 455 4.70 -33.81 -8.49
C GLY A 455 6.14 -34.29 -8.13
N GLY A 456 6.86 -34.88 -9.09
CA GLY A 456 8.22 -35.37 -8.87
C GLY A 456 9.25 -34.26 -8.58
N VAL A 457 9.08 -33.08 -9.18
CA VAL A 457 9.98 -31.94 -8.94
C VAL A 457 9.83 -31.42 -7.50
N TYR A 458 8.64 -31.47 -6.93
CA TYR A 458 8.39 -31.01 -5.56
C TYR A 458 8.92 -31.97 -4.49
N ALA A 459 8.99 -33.27 -4.79
CA ALA A 459 9.53 -34.26 -3.87
C ALA A 459 11.05 -34.05 -3.60
N ILE A 460 11.77 -33.42 -4.54
CA ILE A 460 13.20 -33.11 -4.45
C ILE A 460 13.46 -32.05 -3.38
N PHE A 461 12.53 -31.11 -3.20
CA PHE A 461 12.66 -30.02 -2.24
C PHE A 461 12.12 -30.36 -0.83
N GLN A 462 11.47 -31.51 -0.66
CA GLN A 462 10.87 -31.91 0.63
C GLN A 462 11.83 -32.72 1.55
N LYS A 463 13.07 -32.96 1.14
CA LYS A 463 13.97 -33.90 1.86
C LYS A 463 15.12 -33.25 2.62
N GLU A 464 14.83 -32.38 3.57
CA GLU A 464 15.67 -32.24 4.75
C GLU A 464 14.88 -32.76 5.97
N GLY A 465 14.86 -34.06 6.21
CA GLY A 465 14.16 -34.67 7.36
C GLY A 465 13.45 -36.01 7.10
N GLY A 466 13.85 -36.76 6.06
CA GLY A 466 13.24 -38.05 5.72
C GLY A 466 13.43 -39.11 6.78
N LYS A 467 12.38 -39.88 7.09
CA LYS A 467 12.43 -41.05 7.98
C LYS A 467 13.24 -42.18 7.35
N PRO A 468 13.94 -43.01 8.14
CA PRO A 468 14.69 -44.15 7.63
C PRO A 468 13.78 -45.14 6.92
N GLY A 469 14.07 -45.46 5.63
CA GLY A 469 13.34 -46.43 4.81
C GLY A 469 12.73 -45.89 3.51
N GLU A 470 12.74 -44.60 3.25
CA GLU A 470 12.28 -44.03 1.96
C GLU A 470 13.36 -44.09 0.86
N ARG A 471 12.92 -44.43 -0.37
CA ARG A 471 13.80 -44.43 -1.54
C ARG A 471 14.40 -43.03 -1.74
N VAL A 472 15.73 -42.92 -1.67
CA VAL A 472 16.47 -41.69 -1.93
C VAL A 472 16.36 -41.39 -3.43
N HIS A 473 15.58 -40.37 -3.81
CA HIS A 473 15.69 -39.83 -5.16
C HIS A 473 16.96 -39.00 -5.26
N PRO A 474 17.74 -39.11 -6.35
CA PRO A 474 18.93 -38.30 -6.54
C PRO A 474 18.60 -36.80 -6.49
N ASP A 475 19.46 -36.04 -5.86
CA ASP A 475 19.37 -34.60 -5.83
C ASP A 475 19.59 -34.08 -7.26
N LEU A 476 18.54 -33.53 -7.88
CA LEU A 476 18.61 -32.96 -9.24
C LEU A 476 19.24 -31.56 -9.24
N PHE A 477 19.54 -31.00 -8.08
CA PHE A 477 20.17 -29.70 -8.01
C PHE A 477 21.64 -29.81 -8.44
N PRO A 478 22.09 -29.13 -9.54
CA PRO A 478 23.44 -29.24 -10.02
C PRO A 478 24.44 -28.57 -9.06
N SER A 479 25.64 -29.11 -8.98
CA SER A 479 26.78 -28.40 -8.40
C SER A 479 27.24 -27.32 -9.38
N VAL A 480 27.35 -26.06 -8.92
CA VAL A 480 27.70 -24.92 -9.79
C VAL A 480 29.15 -24.53 -9.61
N SER A 481 29.83 -24.23 -10.70
CA SER A 481 31.20 -23.70 -10.71
C SER A 481 31.29 -22.57 -11.73
N TRP A 482 31.70 -21.40 -11.26
CA TRP A 482 32.04 -20.27 -12.14
C TRP A 482 33.48 -20.43 -12.63
N ILE A 483 33.69 -20.29 -13.93
CA ILE A 483 34.99 -20.41 -14.59
C ILE A 483 35.37 -19.14 -15.33
N THR A 484 36.62 -18.73 -15.28
CA THR A 484 37.14 -17.53 -15.93
C THR A 484 38.55 -17.72 -16.44
N THR A 485 38.92 -16.98 -17.47
CA THR A 485 40.30 -16.97 -17.96
C THR A 485 41.26 -16.29 -16.99
N LYS A 486 40.79 -15.44 -16.10
CA LYS A 486 41.60 -14.65 -15.15
C LYS A 486 42.26 -15.55 -14.07
N ASP A 487 41.55 -16.55 -13.60
CA ASP A 487 42.05 -17.50 -12.58
C ASP A 487 42.55 -18.83 -13.18
N GLY A 488 42.50 -18.93 -14.52
CA GLY A 488 42.95 -20.15 -15.23
C GLY A 488 41.96 -21.32 -15.17
N THR A 489 40.78 -21.15 -14.62
CA THR A 489 39.76 -22.23 -14.57
C THR A 489 39.09 -22.46 -15.93
N ARG A 490 39.21 -21.52 -16.86
CA ARG A 490 38.78 -21.62 -18.26
C ARG A 490 39.94 -21.40 -19.22
N SER A 491 40.11 -22.28 -20.20
CA SER A 491 41.10 -22.10 -21.26
C SER A 491 40.63 -21.08 -22.30
N ALA A 492 41.56 -20.35 -22.90
CA ALA A 492 41.28 -19.49 -24.03
C ALA A 492 40.75 -20.31 -25.20
N GLY A 493 39.68 -19.79 -25.86
CA GLY A 493 38.98 -20.50 -26.94
C GLY A 493 37.90 -21.48 -26.49
N ASP A 494 37.87 -21.90 -25.22
CA ASP A 494 36.80 -22.74 -24.69
C ASP A 494 35.63 -21.86 -24.17
N MET A 495 34.42 -22.14 -24.61
CA MET A 495 33.20 -21.47 -24.20
C MET A 495 33.19 -19.90 -24.39
N GLU A 496 33.95 -19.38 -25.35
CA GLU A 496 34.03 -17.90 -25.54
C GLU A 496 32.68 -17.27 -25.79
N ASP A 497 31.84 -17.89 -26.65
CA ASP A 497 30.50 -17.43 -26.99
C ASP A 497 29.39 -18.24 -26.31
N ARG A 498 29.73 -18.96 -25.24
CA ARG A 498 28.79 -19.77 -24.47
C ARG A 498 28.71 -19.31 -23.02
N ALA A 499 27.51 -19.21 -22.51
CA ALA A 499 27.26 -18.78 -21.12
C ALA A 499 27.49 -19.89 -20.11
N ALA A 500 27.13 -21.13 -20.48
CA ALA A 500 27.19 -22.24 -19.56
C ALA A 500 27.33 -23.60 -20.29
N ARG A 501 27.85 -24.59 -19.58
CA ARG A 501 27.93 -26.01 -19.98
C ARG A 501 27.46 -26.90 -18.86
N PHE A 502 26.55 -27.81 -19.14
CA PHE A 502 26.08 -28.77 -18.15
C PHE A 502 26.64 -30.15 -18.40
N LEU A 503 27.42 -30.65 -17.43
CA LEU A 503 27.99 -31.98 -17.45
C LEU A 503 26.99 -32.97 -16.83
N ILE A 504 26.21 -33.62 -17.67
CA ILE A 504 25.07 -34.49 -17.28
C ILE A 504 25.54 -35.62 -16.34
N ASP A 505 26.65 -36.26 -16.65
CA ASP A 505 27.18 -37.41 -15.89
C ASP A 505 27.66 -37.03 -14.49
N GLN A 506 28.08 -35.77 -14.29
CA GLN A 506 28.60 -35.24 -13.04
C GLN A 506 27.57 -34.40 -12.27
N ASN A 507 26.38 -34.16 -12.85
CA ASN A 507 25.37 -33.19 -12.37
C ASN A 507 26.03 -31.85 -12.02
N ARG A 508 26.90 -31.35 -12.91
CA ARG A 508 27.72 -30.15 -12.66
C ARG A 508 27.49 -29.10 -13.73
N LEU A 509 27.22 -27.89 -13.30
CA LEU A 509 27.05 -26.73 -14.16
C LEU A 509 28.30 -25.85 -14.11
N LEU A 510 28.91 -25.64 -15.27
CA LEU A 510 30.02 -24.70 -15.46
C LEU A 510 29.47 -23.43 -16.06
N ILE A 511 29.71 -22.26 -15.44
CA ILE A 511 29.23 -20.94 -15.92
C ILE A 511 30.45 -20.09 -16.28
N ASN A 512 30.44 -19.53 -17.48
CA ASN A 512 31.50 -18.67 -17.97
C ASN A 512 31.34 -17.23 -17.44
N ALA A 513 32.16 -16.86 -16.44
CA ALA A 513 32.13 -15.51 -15.83
C ALA A 513 32.51 -14.39 -16.81
N ASP A 514 33.28 -14.73 -17.87
CA ASP A 514 33.73 -13.77 -18.88
C ASP A 514 32.68 -13.57 -19.98
N PHE A 515 31.54 -14.27 -19.93
CA PHE A 515 30.52 -14.16 -20.97
C PHE A 515 29.97 -12.73 -21.06
N ARG A 516 29.97 -12.20 -22.28
CA ARG A 516 29.67 -10.79 -22.56
C ARG A 516 28.36 -10.29 -21.93
N VAL A 517 27.33 -11.12 -21.88
CA VAL A 517 26.03 -10.72 -21.30
C VAL A 517 26.14 -10.39 -19.82
N PHE A 518 26.96 -11.15 -19.08
CA PHE A 518 27.17 -10.94 -17.65
C PHE A 518 27.98 -9.68 -17.41
N THR A 519 29.09 -9.51 -18.14
CA THR A 519 29.96 -8.35 -18.00
C THR A 519 29.28 -7.05 -18.42
N ASP A 520 28.50 -7.07 -19.50
CA ASP A 520 27.71 -5.90 -19.95
C ASP A 520 26.65 -5.53 -18.92
N MET A 521 25.99 -6.52 -18.29
CA MET A 521 24.97 -6.28 -17.27
C MET A 521 25.58 -5.62 -16.02
N VAL A 522 26.73 -6.15 -15.55
CA VAL A 522 27.48 -5.55 -14.44
C VAL A 522 27.85 -4.10 -14.76
N GLY A 523 28.46 -3.88 -15.94
CA GLY A 523 28.87 -2.54 -16.37
C GLY A 523 27.70 -1.55 -16.45
N LYS A 524 26.55 -1.99 -16.97
CA LYS A 524 25.33 -1.17 -17.05
C LYS A 524 24.79 -0.81 -15.67
N ILE A 525 24.70 -1.79 -14.76
CA ILE A 525 24.17 -1.55 -13.41
C ILE A 525 25.10 -0.62 -12.63
N ILE A 526 26.43 -0.79 -12.74
CA ILE A 526 27.39 0.11 -12.10
C ILE A 526 27.25 1.54 -12.63
N LYS A 527 27.12 1.69 -13.95
CA LYS A 527 26.88 3.01 -14.56
C LYS A 527 25.59 3.65 -14.06
N ASP A 528 24.51 2.86 -13.97
CA ASP A 528 23.22 3.30 -13.42
C ASP A 528 23.30 3.70 -11.92
N LEU A 529 24.30 3.19 -11.19
CA LEU A 529 24.58 3.49 -9.78
C LEU A 529 25.65 4.59 -9.58
N GLY A 530 25.95 5.37 -10.60
CA GLY A 530 26.89 6.49 -10.51
C GLY A 530 28.38 6.12 -10.63
N GLY A 531 28.71 4.90 -11.10
CA GLY A 531 30.08 4.49 -11.40
C GLY A 531 30.96 4.22 -10.18
N ASN A 532 30.40 3.97 -8.99
CA ASN A 532 31.18 3.76 -7.77
C ASN A 532 31.91 2.39 -7.78
N PRO A 533 33.27 2.36 -7.75
CA PRO A 533 34.05 1.13 -7.80
C PRO A 533 33.82 0.18 -6.61
N ALA A 534 33.45 0.72 -5.44
CA ALA A 534 33.15 -0.07 -4.24
C ALA A 534 31.94 -0.99 -4.41
N LEU A 535 31.08 -0.73 -5.41
CA LEU A 535 29.90 -1.54 -5.70
C LEU A 535 30.17 -2.68 -6.68
N LEU A 536 31.35 -2.73 -7.30
CA LEU A 536 31.67 -3.69 -8.36
C LEU A 536 31.47 -5.14 -7.91
N GLU A 537 32.04 -5.50 -6.78
CA GLU A 537 31.96 -6.86 -6.24
C GLU A 537 30.52 -7.25 -5.91
N VAL A 538 29.76 -6.38 -5.22
CA VAL A 538 28.38 -6.62 -4.82
C VAL A 538 27.44 -6.73 -6.02
N VAL A 539 27.66 -5.90 -7.04
CA VAL A 539 26.88 -5.93 -8.28
C VAL A 539 27.20 -7.18 -9.09
N THR A 540 28.49 -7.54 -9.20
CA THR A 540 28.93 -8.74 -9.90
C THR A 540 28.31 -9.97 -9.24
N ASP A 541 28.37 -10.07 -7.93
CA ASP A 541 27.82 -11.15 -7.13
C ASP A 541 26.30 -11.29 -7.31
N ALA A 542 25.58 -10.19 -7.25
CA ALA A 542 24.13 -10.18 -7.49
C ALA A 542 23.75 -10.57 -8.93
N VAL A 543 24.51 -10.10 -9.92
CA VAL A 543 24.30 -10.46 -11.34
C VAL A 543 24.56 -11.95 -11.55
N HIS A 544 25.68 -12.45 -11.04
CA HIS A 544 26.03 -13.87 -11.11
C HIS A 544 24.96 -14.74 -10.45
N GLY A 545 24.51 -14.40 -9.24
CA GLY A 545 23.48 -15.15 -8.53
C GLY A 545 22.16 -15.27 -9.30
N TRP A 546 21.74 -14.22 -10.00
CA TRP A 546 20.50 -14.26 -10.80
C TRP A 546 20.63 -15.05 -12.10
N PHE A 547 21.78 -14.97 -12.78
CA PHE A 547 22.03 -15.78 -13.97
C PHE A 547 22.23 -17.27 -13.61
N GLU A 548 22.92 -17.54 -12.50
CA GLU A 548 23.03 -18.89 -11.93
C GLU A 548 21.66 -19.48 -11.63
N GLN A 549 20.78 -18.70 -10.98
CA GLN A 549 19.42 -19.15 -10.71
C GLN A 549 18.65 -19.50 -11.99
N ALA A 550 18.71 -18.65 -13.03
CA ALA A 550 18.01 -18.89 -14.28
C ALA A 550 18.49 -20.20 -14.97
N LEU A 551 19.79 -20.45 -14.95
CA LEU A 551 20.39 -21.67 -15.51
C LEU A 551 20.00 -22.91 -14.71
N VAL A 552 20.06 -22.83 -13.39
CA VAL A 552 19.68 -23.94 -12.50
C VAL A 552 18.19 -24.28 -12.65
N GLU A 553 17.31 -23.27 -12.72
CA GLU A 553 15.88 -23.45 -12.97
C GLU A 553 15.63 -24.19 -14.28
N ALA A 554 16.31 -23.77 -15.35
CA ALA A 554 16.18 -24.41 -16.67
C ALA A 554 16.64 -25.88 -16.63
N ILE A 555 17.79 -26.17 -16.01
CA ILE A 555 18.32 -27.53 -15.91
C ILE A 555 17.37 -28.43 -15.11
N ILE A 556 16.90 -27.98 -13.95
CA ILE A 556 15.95 -28.76 -13.13
C ILE A 556 14.65 -28.98 -13.88
N GLY A 557 14.11 -27.94 -14.56
CA GLY A 557 12.92 -28.07 -15.36
C GLY A 557 13.04 -29.09 -16.49
N ILE A 558 14.17 -29.07 -17.21
CA ILE A 558 14.43 -30.03 -18.30
C ILE A 558 14.66 -31.44 -17.75
N GLN A 559 15.41 -31.58 -16.65
CA GLN A 559 15.62 -32.90 -16.02
C GLN A 559 14.32 -33.52 -15.50
N ALA A 560 13.36 -32.70 -15.05
CA ALA A 560 12.04 -33.16 -14.62
C ALA A 560 11.21 -33.77 -15.76
N LEU A 561 11.54 -33.45 -17.03
CA LEU A 561 10.87 -33.99 -18.21
C LEU A 561 11.41 -35.39 -18.64
N ARG A 562 12.45 -35.90 -18.01
CA ARG A 562 13.11 -37.19 -18.38
C ARG A 562 12.15 -38.37 -18.48
N ASN A 563 11.04 -38.37 -17.78
CA ASN A 563 10.08 -39.47 -17.78
C ASN A 563 8.77 -39.08 -18.53
N SER A 564 8.76 -38.00 -19.27
CA SER A 564 7.62 -37.58 -20.08
C SER A 564 7.60 -38.38 -21.39
N LYS A 565 6.43 -38.88 -21.79
CA LYS A 565 6.25 -39.62 -23.04
C LYS A 565 6.49 -38.77 -24.30
N GLU A 566 6.43 -37.46 -24.16
CA GLU A 566 6.55 -36.49 -25.26
C GLU A 566 7.99 -36.05 -25.51
N TRP A 567 8.92 -36.30 -24.58
CA TRP A 567 10.31 -35.86 -24.66
C TRP A 567 11.24 -37.06 -24.82
N SER A 568 11.91 -37.15 -25.97
CA SER A 568 12.94 -38.15 -26.21
C SER A 568 14.22 -37.78 -25.43
N VAL A 569 15.08 -38.79 -25.18
CA VAL A 569 16.39 -38.58 -24.56
C VAL A 569 17.21 -37.56 -25.35
N THR A 570 17.24 -37.68 -26.67
CA THR A 570 17.93 -36.75 -27.58
C THR A 570 17.38 -35.32 -27.49
N SER A 571 16.05 -35.14 -27.33
CA SER A 571 15.43 -33.82 -27.16
C SER A 571 15.85 -33.18 -25.86
N LEU A 572 15.98 -33.96 -24.79
CA LEU A 572 16.47 -33.49 -23.47
C LEU A 572 17.94 -33.12 -23.50
N GLU A 573 18.78 -33.94 -24.16
CA GLU A 573 20.21 -33.63 -24.34
C GLU A 573 20.39 -32.34 -25.15
N ASN A 574 19.63 -32.14 -26.22
CA ASN A 574 19.64 -30.91 -27.01
C ASN A 574 19.19 -29.69 -26.19
N ALA A 575 18.19 -29.85 -25.32
CA ALA A 575 17.71 -28.80 -24.45
C ALA A 575 18.70 -28.41 -23.34
N LEU A 576 19.65 -29.32 -23.00
CA LEU A 576 20.75 -29.09 -22.05
C LEU A 576 22.06 -28.73 -22.74
N SER A 577 22.09 -28.53 -24.06
CA SER A 577 23.28 -28.12 -24.81
C SER A 577 23.80 -26.75 -24.40
N ASP A 578 25.07 -26.47 -24.64
CA ASP A 578 25.73 -25.18 -24.37
C ASP A 578 24.95 -24.02 -25.08
N GLU A 579 24.43 -24.27 -26.28
CA GLU A 579 23.63 -23.31 -27.04
C GLU A 579 22.29 -23.00 -26.36
N ALA A 580 21.56 -24.06 -25.97
CA ALA A 580 20.27 -23.93 -25.31
C ALA A 580 20.42 -23.18 -23.97
N LEU A 581 21.40 -23.53 -23.14
CA LEU A 581 21.70 -22.86 -21.89
C LEU A 581 22.12 -21.41 -22.10
N THR A 582 22.84 -21.11 -23.19
CA THR A 582 23.21 -19.74 -23.54
C THR A 582 21.97 -18.91 -23.86
N THR A 583 20.97 -19.49 -24.55
CA THR A 583 19.69 -18.77 -24.84
C THR A 583 18.89 -18.44 -23.58
N VAL A 584 18.99 -19.25 -22.52
CA VAL A 584 18.30 -18.98 -21.23
C VAL A 584 18.73 -17.65 -20.60
N VAL A 585 19.99 -17.24 -20.77
CA VAL A 585 20.51 -16.00 -20.19
C VAL A 585 20.36 -14.77 -21.09
N MET A 586 19.87 -14.94 -22.32
CA MET A 586 19.67 -13.81 -23.25
C MET A 586 18.53 -12.86 -22.85
N PRO A 587 17.42 -13.27 -22.17
CA PRO A 587 16.37 -12.36 -21.70
C PRO A 587 16.85 -11.45 -20.54
N ARG A 588 17.63 -10.43 -20.87
CA ARG A 588 18.31 -9.54 -19.92
C ARG A 588 17.37 -8.69 -19.06
N TYR A 589 16.16 -8.41 -19.54
CA TYR A 589 15.22 -7.51 -18.86
C TYR A 589 14.79 -8.03 -17.48
N HIS A 590 14.45 -9.31 -17.39
CA HIS A 590 14.02 -9.90 -16.13
C HIS A 590 15.17 -9.97 -15.11
N VAL A 591 16.36 -10.33 -15.56
CA VAL A 591 17.55 -10.36 -14.70
C VAL A 591 17.89 -8.96 -14.19
N HIS A 592 17.88 -7.95 -15.04
CA HIS A 592 18.15 -6.57 -14.66
C HIS A 592 17.20 -6.07 -13.55
N ASN A 593 15.90 -6.29 -13.71
CA ASN A 593 14.90 -5.90 -12.72
C ASN A 593 15.01 -6.71 -11.41
N SER A 594 15.35 -7.99 -11.50
CA SER A 594 15.54 -8.86 -10.34
C SER A 594 16.78 -8.48 -9.55
N VAL A 595 17.89 -8.21 -10.24
CA VAL A 595 19.14 -7.72 -9.62
C VAL A 595 18.92 -6.39 -8.92
N ARG A 596 18.24 -5.42 -9.56
CA ARG A 596 17.90 -4.14 -8.92
C ARG A 596 17.08 -4.34 -7.64
N ARG A 597 16.13 -5.26 -7.65
CA ARG A 597 15.29 -5.57 -6.48
C ARG A 597 16.10 -6.23 -5.37
N GLU A 598 16.98 -7.15 -5.71
CA GLU A 598 17.82 -7.86 -4.75
C GLU A 598 18.89 -6.97 -4.14
N LEU A 599 19.57 -6.14 -4.94
CA LEU A 599 20.48 -5.12 -4.45
C LEU A 599 19.79 -4.20 -3.44
N GLY A 600 18.50 -3.85 -3.67
CA GLY A 600 17.68 -3.14 -2.70
C GLY A 600 17.37 -3.93 -1.43
N SER A 601 17.29 -5.27 -1.47
CA SER A 601 16.90 -6.10 -0.33
C SER A 601 18.07 -6.64 0.50
N LYS A 602 19.19 -6.99 -0.12
CA LYS A 602 20.37 -7.54 0.58
C LYS A 602 20.99 -6.55 1.55
N LEU A 603 20.98 -5.29 1.22
CA LEU A 603 21.68 -4.25 1.96
C LEU A 603 20.83 -3.65 3.09
N GLY A 604 19.50 -3.86 3.05
CA GLY A 604 18.65 -3.64 4.20
C GLY A 604 18.80 -4.69 5.31
N LYS A 605 19.31 -5.89 4.99
CA LYS A 605 19.53 -6.96 5.98
C LYS A 605 20.89 -6.88 6.68
N LEU A 606 21.90 -6.29 6.07
CA LEU A 606 23.25 -6.19 6.63
C LEU A 606 23.38 -5.14 7.74
N GLY A 607 22.47 -4.15 7.81
CA GLY A 607 22.40 -3.24 8.95
C GLY A 607 21.96 -3.88 10.28
N VAL A 608 21.46 -5.13 10.25
CA VAL A 608 20.95 -5.83 11.45
C VAL A 608 22.01 -6.75 12.09
N SER A 609 23.05 -7.18 11.37
CA SER A 609 24.02 -8.16 11.85
C SER A 609 25.35 -7.59 12.37
N ALA A 610 25.57 -6.28 12.28
CA ALA A 610 26.78 -5.61 12.78
C ALA A 610 26.66 -5.07 14.22
N GLY A 611 25.60 -5.43 14.94
CA GLY A 611 25.31 -4.98 16.32
C GLY A 611 25.18 -6.13 17.31
N ASN A 612 26.10 -7.11 17.30
CA ASN A 612 26.31 -8.06 18.41
C ASN A 612 27.80 -8.17 18.73
#